data_ea77b62caacae0e9127c3c0914d93f7e
#
_entry.id   ea77b62caacae0e9127c3c0914d93f7e
#
_cell.length_a   1.000
_cell.length_b   1.000
_cell.length_c   1.000
_cell.angle_alpha   90.00
_cell.angle_beta   90.00
_cell.angle_gamma   90.00
#
_symmetry.space_group_name_H-M   'P 1'
#
loop_
_entity.id
_entity.type
_entity.pdbx_description
1 polymer ?
#
loop_
_entity_poly.entity_id
_entity_poly.type
_entity_poly.pdbx_seq_one_letter_code
_entity_poly.pdbx_strand_id
1 'polypeptide(L)'
;MPVSSETTDSQISKKDAPSMPLREMANAIRALSMDAVQAANSGHPGLPMGAADIATVLYTKFLKIDPLAPDWPDRDRFVLSAGHGSMLQYALHHLLGFKDMTIEEIKNFRQLGARTAGHPEFGHAAGIETTTGPLGQGISTSVGMALAERMMNARFGDGLVDHYTYVLASDGDLMEGISHEAI
;
A
#
# COMPACT_ATOMS: atom_id res chain seq x y z
N MET A 1 -50.52 -20.09 -13.13
CA MET A 1 -49.84 -18.94 -13.76
C MET A 1 -48.58 -18.66 -12.95
N PRO A 2 -47.40 -18.88 -13.47
CA PRO A 2 -46.17 -18.50 -12.75
C PRO A 2 -45.83 -17.05 -13.07
N VAL A 3 -45.54 -16.29 -12.02
CA VAL A 3 -45.05 -14.91 -12.07
C VAL A 3 -43.55 -14.94 -12.35
N SER A 4 -43.14 -14.40 -13.50
CA SER A 4 -41.75 -14.20 -13.86
C SER A 4 -41.21 -12.97 -13.14
N SER A 5 -40.25 -13.18 -12.26
CA SER A 5 -39.40 -12.10 -11.69
C SER A 5 -38.25 -11.84 -12.64
N GLU A 6 -38.31 -10.77 -13.42
CA GLU A 6 -37.18 -10.22 -14.14
C GLU A 6 -36.30 -9.45 -13.15
N THR A 7 -35.19 -10.04 -12.78
CA THR A 7 -34.06 -9.31 -12.14
C THR A 7 -33.25 -8.68 -13.24
N THR A 8 -33.43 -7.38 -13.44
CA THR A 8 -32.53 -6.56 -14.26
C THR A 8 -31.20 -6.38 -13.53
N ASP A 9 -30.28 -7.24 -13.87
CA ASP A 9 -28.88 -7.11 -13.48
C ASP A 9 -28.24 -6.01 -14.34
N SER A 10 -28.16 -4.79 -13.78
CA SER A 10 -27.47 -3.67 -14.44
C SER A 10 -25.98 -3.89 -14.36
N GLN A 11 -25.45 -4.62 -15.32
CA GLN A 11 -24.00 -4.70 -15.57
C GLN A 11 -23.52 -3.31 -16.06
N ILE A 12 -23.08 -2.48 -15.14
CA ILE A 12 -22.33 -1.27 -15.49
C ILE A 12 -20.98 -1.76 -16.03
N SER A 13 -20.82 -1.62 -17.33
CA SER A 13 -19.58 -1.93 -18.04
C SER A 13 -18.43 -1.10 -17.44
N LYS A 14 -17.41 -1.77 -16.92
CA LYS A 14 -16.17 -1.13 -16.39
C LYS A 14 -15.35 -0.39 -17.47
N LYS A 15 -15.83 -0.30 -18.71
CA LYS A 15 -15.12 0.28 -19.85
C LYS A 15 -15.27 1.80 -20.03
N ASP A 16 -16.21 2.46 -19.35
CA ASP A 16 -16.60 3.83 -19.67
C ASP A 16 -16.31 4.88 -18.57
N ALA A 17 -15.65 4.52 -17.49
CA ALA A 17 -15.17 5.53 -16.55
C ALA A 17 -13.93 6.24 -17.16
N PRO A 18 -13.91 7.59 -17.25
CA PRO A 18 -12.75 8.30 -17.73
C PRO A 18 -11.55 7.98 -16.81
N SER A 19 -10.52 7.34 -17.38
CA SER A 19 -9.31 7.03 -16.64
C SER A 19 -8.58 8.34 -16.33
N MET A 20 -8.46 8.68 -15.05
CA MET A 20 -7.64 9.82 -14.63
C MET A 20 -6.20 9.60 -15.10
N PRO A 21 -5.52 10.60 -15.69
CA PRO A 21 -4.13 10.50 -16.08
C PRO A 21 -3.25 10.12 -14.88
N LEU A 22 -2.29 9.23 -15.08
CA LEU A 22 -1.37 8.77 -14.01
C LEU A 22 -0.66 9.92 -13.31
N ARG A 23 -0.34 10.98 -14.06
CA ARG A 23 0.28 12.19 -13.50
C ARG A 23 -0.62 12.91 -12.49
N GLU A 24 -1.91 12.96 -12.74
CA GLU A 24 -2.88 13.60 -11.82
C GLU A 24 -3.03 12.77 -10.54
N MET A 25 -3.05 11.43 -10.66
CA MET A 25 -3.03 10.53 -9.50
C MET A 25 -1.76 10.72 -8.66
N ALA A 26 -0.59 10.77 -9.29
CA ALA A 26 0.66 11.04 -8.61
C ALA A 26 0.68 12.41 -7.92
N ASN A 27 0.09 13.43 -8.55
CA ASN A 27 -0.02 14.76 -7.95
C ASN A 27 -0.98 14.77 -6.76
N ALA A 28 -2.05 13.98 -6.76
CA ALA A 28 -2.91 13.82 -5.60
C ALA A 28 -2.15 13.23 -4.40
N ILE A 29 -1.32 12.21 -4.61
CA ILE A 29 -0.43 11.66 -3.58
C ILE A 29 0.50 12.75 -3.02
N ARG A 30 1.12 13.55 -3.90
CA ARG A 30 2.01 14.65 -3.51
C ARG A 30 1.28 15.69 -2.67
N ALA A 31 0.10 16.14 -3.11
CA ALA A 31 -0.69 17.15 -2.41
C ALA A 31 -1.08 16.67 -1.00
N LEU A 32 -1.66 15.47 -0.88
CA LEU A 32 -2.03 14.90 0.42
C LEU A 32 -0.81 14.80 1.36
N SER A 33 0.33 14.39 0.82
CA SER A 33 1.54 14.21 1.63
C SER A 33 2.13 15.56 2.08
N MET A 34 2.14 16.57 1.22
CA MET A 34 2.61 17.92 1.58
C MET A 34 1.74 18.52 2.67
N ASP A 35 0.41 18.47 2.49
CA ASP A 35 -0.55 19.06 3.42
C ASP A 35 -0.48 18.38 4.79
N ALA A 36 -0.41 17.05 4.83
CA ALA A 36 -0.33 16.30 6.08
C ALA A 36 0.98 16.57 6.84
N VAL A 37 2.12 16.55 6.15
CA VAL A 37 3.42 16.85 6.76
C VAL A 37 3.47 18.29 7.25
N GLN A 38 2.95 19.25 6.47
CA GLN A 38 2.89 20.65 6.84
C GLN A 38 1.99 20.86 8.07
N ALA A 39 0.81 20.23 8.10
CA ALA A 39 -0.12 20.34 9.22
C ALA A 39 0.48 19.74 10.51
N ALA A 40 1.17 18.62 10.41
CA ALA A 40 1.85 17.98 11.54
C ALA A 40 3.10 18.75 12.01
N ASN A 41 3.61 19.67 11.19
CA ASN A 41 4.92 20.33 11.38
C ASN A 41 6.04 19.32 11.68
N SER A 42 5.92 18.11 11.14
CA SER A 42 6.81 16.98 11.37
C SER A 42 6.59 15.91 10.31
N GLY A 43 7.67 15.28 9.84
CA GLY A 43 7.59 14.20 8.86
C GLY A 43 8.64 14.33 7.76
N HIS A 44 8.54 13.43 6.78
CA HIS A 44 9.51 13.29 5.71
C HIS A 44 8.79 13.40 4.35
N PRO A 45 8.73 14.57 3.74
CA PRO A 45 8.00 14.76 2.47
C PRO A 45 8.77 14.24 1.25
N GLY A 46 10.08 14.08 1.33
CA GLY A 46 10.95 13.79 0.19
C GLY A 46 10.56 12.51 -0.56
N LEU A 47 10.40 11.39 0.13
CA LEU A 47 10.04 10.12 -0.49
C LEU A 47 8.63 10.14 -1.11
N PRO A 48 7.57 10.62 -0.44
CA PRO A 48 6.26 10.75 -1.07
C PRO A 48 6.27 11.63 -2.33
N MET A 49 7.05 12.69 -2.33
CA MET A 49 7.17 13.59 -3.47
C MET A 49 7.89 12.92 -4.65
N GLY A 50 9.01 12.25 -4.36
CA GLY A 50 9.87 11.64 -5.38
C GLY A 50 9.32 10.33 -5.94
N ALA A 51 8.69 9.51 -5.11
CA ALA A 51 8.21 8.18 -5.48
C ALA A 51 6.75 8.14 -5.94
N ALA A 52 6.03 9.26 -5.97
CA ALA A 52 4.60 9.29 -6.30
C ALA A 52 4.27 8.65 -7.66
N ASP A 53 5.07 8.92 -8.71
CA ASP A 53 4.87 8.34 -10.05
C ASP A 53 5.09 6.81 -10.03
N ILE A 54 6.16 6.36 -9.38
CA ILE A 54 6.49 4.93 -9.24
C ILE A 54 5.35 4.22 -8.51
N ALA A 55 4.92 4.76 -7.37
CA ALA A 55 3.84 4.19 -6.58
C ALA A 55 2.51 4.19 -7.35
N THR A 56 2.19 5.25 -8.08
CA THR A 56 1.00 5.30 -8.93
C THR A 56 1.00 4.18 -9.96
N VAL A 57 2.11 3.98 -10.67
CA VAL A 57 2.22 2.92 -11.67
C VAL A 57 2.12 1.54 -11.01
N LEU A 58 2.82 1.31 -9.90
CA LEU A 58 2.79 0.05 -9.17
C LEU A 58 1.35 -0.31 -8.75
N TYR A 59 0.66 0.59 -8.08
CA TYR A 59 -0.68 0.33 -7.54
C TYR A 59 -1.79 0.27 -8.60
N THR A 60 -1.60 0.91 -9.76
CA THR A 60 -2.63 0.91 -10.82
C THR A 60 -2.41 -0.15 -11.88
N LYS A 61 -1.20 -0.70 -12.03
CA LYS A 61 -0.85 -1.59 -13.16
C LYS A 61 -0.35 -2.97 -12.73
N PHE A 62 0.21 -3.11 -11.54
CA PHE A 62 0.90 -4.32 -11.15
C PHE A 62 0.33 -4.94 -9.87
N LEU A 63 0.07 -4.17 -8.84
CA LEU A 63 -0.28 -4.67 -7.53
C LEU A 63 -1.69 -5.29 -7.49
N LYS A 64 -1.78 -6.53 -7.07
CA LYS A 64 -3.02 -7.29 -6.92
C LYS A 64 -3.53 -7.13 -5.47
N ILE A 65 -4.39 -6.14 -5.24
CA ILE A 65 -4.98 -5.83 -3.93
C ILE A 65 -6.47 -5.52 -4.05
N ASP A 66 -7.20 -5.68 -2.95
CA ASP A 66 -8.59 -5.25 -2.82
C ASP A 66 -8.77 -4.47 -1.51
N PRO A 67 -9.00 -3.14 -1.56
CA PRO A 67 -9.25 -2.33 -0.37
C PRO A 67 -10.47 -2.73 0.45
N LEU A 68 -11.42 -3.46 -0.17
CA LEU A 68 -12.61 -3.98 0.51
C LEU A 68 -12.34 -5.33 1.21
N ALA A 69 -11.28 -6.03 0.81
CA ALA A 69 -10.82 -7.28 1.39
C ALA A 69 -9.31 -7.22 1.70
N PRO A 70 -8.86 -6.30 2.59
CA PRO A 70 -7.44 -6.04 2.82
C PRO A 70 -6.68 -7.25 3.37
N ASP A 71 -7.37 -8.22 3.93
CA ASP A 71 -6.79 -9.45 4.50
C ASP A 71 -6.87 -10.64 3.54
N TRP A 72 -7.25 -10.42 2.27
CA TRP A 72 -7.30 -11.49 1.28
C TRP A 72 -5.97 -12.25 1.21
N PRO A 73 -5.96 -13.59 1.41
CA PRO A 73 -4.72 -14.35 1.60
C PRO A 73 -3.77 -14.30 0.41
N ASP A 74 -4.29 -14.30 -0.83
CA ASP A 74 -3.49 -14.28 -2.05
C ASP A 74 -3.34 -12.89 -2.68
N ARG A 75 -3.52 -11.83 -1.88
CA ARG A 75 -3.17 -10.47 -2.31
C ARG A 75 -1.66 -10.31 -2.40
N ASP A 76 -1.20 -9.42 -3.26
CA ASP A 76 0.18 -8.99 -3.23
C ASP A 76 0.51 -8.26 -1.90
N ARG A 77 1.76 -8.29 -1.51
CA ARG A 77 2.29 -7.61 -0.33
C ARG A 77 3.05 -6.37 -0.80
N PHE A 78 2.74 -5.23 -0.19
CA PHE A 78 3.55 -4.02 -0.37
C PHE A 78 4.20 -3.62 0.94
N VAL A 79 5.51 -3.52 0.94
CA VAL A 79 6.31 -3.10 2.09
C VAL A 79 7.05 -1.80 1.78
N LEU A 80 6.74 -0.77 2.54
CA LEU A 80 7.51 0.48 2.55
C LEU A 80 8.68 0.31 3.52
N SER A 81 9.82 -0.18 3.04
CA SER A 81 11.02 -0.38 3.86
C SER A 81 11.57 0.95 4.36
N ALA A 82 11.62 1.96 3.50
CA ALA A 82 11.91 3.34 3.88
C ALA A 82 10.71 3.96 4.63
N GLY A 83 10.41 3.43 5.81
CA GLY A 83 9.20 3.72 6.57
C GLY A 83 9.02 5.18 6.97
N HIS A 84 10.09 5.98 6.98
CA HIS A 84 10.01 7.42 7.21
C HIS A 84 9.14 8.14 6.17
N GLY A 85 8.98 7.59 4.96
CA GLY A 85 8.09 8.12 3.93
C GLY A 85 6.63 7.65 4.04
N SER A 86 6.15 7.36 5.24
CA SER A 86 4.86 6.74 5.54
C SER A 86 3.66 7.41 4.87
N MET A 87 3.68 8.74 4.68
CA MET A 87 2.61 9.46 3.99
C MET A 87 2.39 8.99 2.55
N LEU A 88 3.41 8.43 1.87
CA LEU A 88 3.22 7.81 0.56
C LEU A 88 2.17 6.69 0.64
N GLN A 89 2.34 5.78 1.59
CA GLN A 89 1.45 4.63 1.75
C GLN A 89 0.07 5.05 2.25
N TYR A 90 0.00 5.99 3.20
CA TYR A 90 -1.29 6.48 3.69
C TYR A 90 -2.09 7.22 2.62
N ALA A 91 -1.46 8.07 1.82
CA ALA A 91 -2.11 8.74 0.69
C ALA A 91 -2.63 7.73 -0.35
N LEU A 92 -1.86 6.69 -0.67
CA LEU A 92 -2.29 5.58 -1.53
C LEU A 92 -3.51 4.86 -0.96
N HIS A 93 -3.46 4.45 0.31
CA HIS A 93 -4.58 3.75 0.96
C HIS A 93 -5.85 4.60 0.99
N HIS A 94 -5.72 5.92 1.25
CA HIS A 94 -6.84 6.85 1.18
C HIS A 94 -7.45 6.91 -0.22
N LEU A 95 -6.62 7.13 -1.25
CA LEU A 95 -7.06 7.25 -2.64
C LEU A 95 -7.66 5.95 -3.20
N LEU A 96 -7.20 4.80 -2.71
CA LEU A 96 -7.73 3.48 -3.07
C LEU A 96 -9.04 3.13 -2.35
N GLY A 97 -9.39 3.86 -1.29
CA GLY A 97 -10.64 3.65 -0.55
C GLY A 97 -10.56 2.61 0.56
N PHE A 98 -9.41 2.40 1.18
CA PHE A 98 -9.34 1.65 2.44
C PHE A 98 -10.22 2.32 3.49
N LYS A 99 -11.13 1.57 4.11
CA LYS A 99 -12.18 2.13 5.00
C LYS A 99 -11.64 2.87 6.22
N ASP A 100 -10.51 2.45 6.72
CA ASP A 100 -9.88 2.98 7.92
C ASP A 100 -8.86 4.10 7.61
N MET A 101 -8.60 4.40 6.33
CA MET A 101 -7.71 5.49 5.92
C MET A 101 -8.52 6.67 5.38
N THR A 102 -9.26 7.32 6.27
CA THR A 102 -10.11 8.47 5.95
C THR A 102 -9.29 9.76 5.78
N ILE A 103 -9.92 10.79 5.22
CA ILE A 103 -9.27 12.11 5.12
C ILE A 103 -8.97 12.70 6.51
N GLU A 104 -9.77 12.37 7.52
CA GLU A 104 -9.52 12.83 8.89
C GLU A 104 -8.28 12.13 9.49
N GLU A 105 -8.04 10.87 9.16
CA GLU A 105 -6.79 10.19 9.53
C GLU A 105 -5.58 10.85 8.85
N ILE A 106 -5.69 11.23 7.59
CA ILE A 106 -4.63 11.96 6.88
C ILE A 106 -4.33 13.31 7.56
N LYS A 107 -5.37 14.06 7.96
CA LYS A 107 -5.22 15.34 8.68
C LYS A 107 -4.57 15.17 10.06
N ASN A 108 -4.77 14.01 10.68
CA ASN A 108 -4.20 13.67 11.99
C ASN A 108 -2.84 12.96 11.88
N PHE A 109 -2.13 13.12 10.79
CA PHE A 109 -0.80 12.52 10.62
C PHE A 109 0.11 12.82 11.80
N ARG A 110 0.74 11.76 12.36
CA ARG A 110 1.65 11.83 13.53
C ARG A 110 1.01 12.33 14.83
N GLN A 111 -0.31 12.37 14.91
CA GLN A 111 -0.99 12.65 16.17
C GLN A 111 -1.19 11.37 16.98
N LEU A 112 -1.11 11.47 18.30
CA LEU A 112 -1.30 10.33 19.19
C LEU A 112 -2.69 9.70 18.98
N GLY A 113 -2.72 8.40 18.74
CA GLY A 113 -3.94 7.64 18.51
C GLY A 113 -4.45 7.62 17.07
N ALA A 114 -3.86 8.42 16.15
CA ALA A 114 -4.18 8.35 14.75
C ALA A 114 -3.58 7.08 14.10
N ARG A 115 -4.25 6.58 13.05
CA ARG A 115 -3.76 5.43 12.26
C ARG A 115 -2.55 5.78 11.40
N THR A 116 -2.38 7.08 11.11
CA THR A 116 -1.30 7.65 10.32
C THR A 116 -0.08 7.97 11.17
N ALA A 117 0.51 6.95 11.77
CA ALA A 117 1.73 7.07 12.57
C ALA A 117 2.90 7.59 11.72
N GLY A 118 3.95 8.11 12.37
CA GLY A 118 5.14 8.65 11.69
C GLY A 118 5.88 7.65 10.81
N HIS A 119 5.74 6.36 11.14
CA HIS A 119 6.22 5.21 10.38
C HIS A 119 5.10 4.18 10.32
N PRO A 120 5.01 3.34 9.26
CA PRO A 120 3.97 2.30 9.18
C PRO A 120 4.08 1.32 10.36
N GLU A 121 2.95 1.04 11.00
CA GLU A 121 2.89 0.09 12.10
C GLU A 121 1.88 -1.02 11.78
N PHE A 122 2.33 -2.26 11.84
CA PHE A 122 1.49 -3.43 11.62
C PHE A 122 0.32 -3.44 12.62
N GLY A 123 -0.89 -3.62 12.12
CA GLY A 123 -2.11 -3.65 12.92
C GLY A 123 -2.72 -2.27 13.23
N HIS A 124 -2.05 -1.15 12.92
CA HIS A 124 -2.63 0.18 13.09
C HIS A 124 -3.58 0.57 11.97
N ALA A 125 -3.24 0.23 10.73
CA ALA A 125 -4.09 0.44 9.57
C ALA A 125 -4.11 -0.80 8.68
N ALA A 126 -5.23 -1.03 7.99
CA ALA A 126 -5.36 -2.13 7.04
C ALA A 126 -4.36 -1.98 5.89
N GLY A 127 -3.81 -3.10 5.41
CA GLY A 127 -2.83 -3.10 4.31
C GLY A 127 -1.40 -2.72 4.71
N ILE A 128 -1.12 -2.50 5.99
CA ILE A 128 0.26 -2.37 6.51
C ILE A 128 0.79 -3.76 6.84
N GLU A 129 1.70 -4.26 6.03
CA GLU A 129 2.19 -5.65 6.11
C GLU A 129 3.23 -5.87 7.21
N THR A 130 3.99 -4.84 7.58
CA THR A 130 5.01 -4.92 8.64
C THR A 130 5.32 -3.52 9.18
N THR A 131 5.77 -3.47 10.43
CA THR A 131 6.26 -2.24 11.04
C THR A 131 7.63 -1.93 10.50
N THR A 132 7.81 -0.71 9.98
CA THR A 132 9.07 -0.20 9.45
C THR A 132 9.44 1.13 10.12
N GLY A 133 10.65 1.61 9.83
CA GLY A 133 11.22 2.82 10.46
C GLY A 133 12.70 2.64 10.62
N PRO A 134 13.18 1.63 11.40
CA PRO A 134 14.57 1.22 11.36
C PRO A 134 14.94 0.69 9.96
N LEU A 135 15.95 1.30 9.34
CA LEU A 135 16.36 0.95 7.98
C LEU A 135 16.80 -0.52 7.87
N GLY A 136 16.55 -1.13 6.73
CA GLY A 136 16.85 -2.54 6.46
C GLY A 136 15.81 -3.55 6.96
N GLN A 137 14.96 -3.19 7.93
CA GLN A 137 13.98 -4.11 8.52
C GLN A 137 12.90 -4.51 7.51
N GLY A 138 12.37 -3.56 6.75
CA GLY A 138 11.31 -3.82 5.77
C GLY A 138 11.78 -4.75 4.66
N ILE A 139 12.91 -4.48 4.04
CA ILE A 139 13.46 -5.33 2.98
C ILE A 139 13.77 -6.73 3.49
N SER A 140 14.36 -6.85 4.68
CA SER A 140 14.68 -8.15 5.27
C SER A 140 13.42 -8.99 5.58
N THR A 141 12.38 -8.36 6.14
CA THR A 141 11.09 -9.00 6.37
C THR A 141 10.44 -9.44 5.05
N SER A 142 10.58 -8.62 4.00
CA SER A 142 10.02 -8.92 2.67
C SER A 142 10.65 -10.14 2.02
N VAL A 143 11.94 -10.40 2.24
CA VAL A 143 12.60 -11.64 1.80
C VAL A 143 11.92 -12.85 2.46
N GLY A 144 11.62 -12.77 3.76
CA GLY A 144 10.88 -13.80 4.47
C GLY A 144 9.46 -14.02 3.93
N MET A 145 8.75 -12.93 3.60
CA MET A 145 7.41 -12.99 3.00
C MET A 145 7.44 -13.67 1.62
N ALA A 146 8.38 -13.29 0.77
CA ALA A 146 8.54 -13.90 -0.56
C ALA A 146 8.93 -15.38 -0.47
N LEU A 147 9.80 -15.73 0.46
CA LEU A 147 10.15 -17.14 0.72
C LEU A 147 8.92 -17.95 1.19
N ALA A 148 8.14 -17.38 2.12
CA ALA A 148 6.92 -18.02 2.63
C ALA A 148 5.90 -18.24 1.50
N GLU A 149 5.74 -17.28 0.59
CA GLU A 149 4.89 -17.42 -0.58
C GLU A 149 5.36 -18.60 -1.45
N ARG A 150 6.64 -18.69 -1.81
CA ARG A 150 7.18 -19.82 -2.60
C ARG A 150 7.01 -21.17 -1.92
N MET A 151 7.16 -21.24 -0.60
CA MET A 151 6.93 -22.47 0.17
C MET A 151 5.45 -22.88 0.16
N MET A 152 4.54 -21.92 0.30
CA MET A 152 3.10 -22.17 0.24
C MET A 152 2.65 -22.53 -1.18
N ASN A 153 3.16 -21.84 -2.19
CA ASN A 153 2.89 -22.15 -3.60
C ASN A 153 3.31 -23.58 -3.95
N ALA A 154 4.51 -24.00 -3.54
CA ALA A 154 5.01 -25.35 -3.76
C ALA A 154 4.11 -26.43 -3.09
N ARG A 155 3.45 -26.08 -2.00
CA ARG A 155 2.54 -26.98 -1.26
C ARG A 155 1.12 -26.98 -1.79
N PHE A 156 0.59 -25.83 -2.19
CA PHE A 156 -0.82 -25.66 -2.49
C PHE A 156 -1.10 -25.35 -3.98
N GLY A 157 -0.08 -24.98 -4.76
CA GLY A 157 -0.15 -24.69 -6.17
C GLY A 157 -0.63 -23.26 -6.48
N ASP A 158 -0.42 -22.82 -7.74
CA ASP A 158 -0.71 -21.48 -8.24
C ASP A 158 -2.20 -21.09 -8.13
N GLY A 159 -3.09 -22.07 -8.11
CA GLY A 159 -4.53 -21.80 -7.98
C GLY A 159 -4.95 -21.25 -6.61
N LEU A 160 -4.10 -21.38 -5.60
CA LEU A 160 -4.37 -20.90 -4.24
C LEU A 160 -3.36 -19.88 -3.75
N VAL A 161 -2.11 -19.96 -4.20
CA VAL A 161 -1.02 -19.07 -3.75
C VAL A 161 -0.17 -18.67 -4.95
N ASP A 162 -0.33 -17.43 -5.40
CA ASP A 162 0.43 -16.84 -6.51
C ASP A 162 0.47 -15.31 -6.35
N HIS A 163 1.12 -14.84 -5.28
CA HIS A 163 1.25 -13.42 -5.00
C HIS A 163 2.70 -12.97 -4.90
N TYR A 164 2.91 -11.70 -5.20
CA TYR A 164 4.22 -11.07 -5.12
C TYR A 164 4.38 -10.26 -3.84
N THR A 165 5.65 -10.09 -3.44
CA THR A 165 6.04 -9.12 -2.42
C THR A 165 6.80 -7.99 -3.08
N TYR A 166 6.21 -6.80 -3.07
CA TYR A 166 6.80 -5.57 -3.59
C TYR A 166 7.40 -4.75 -2.45
N VAL A 167 8.61 -4.26 -2.65
CA VAL A 167 9.32 -3.49 -1.62
C VAL A 167 9.78 -2.16 -2.20
N LEU A 168 9.47 -1.08 -1.51
CA LEU A 168 10.10 0.21 -1.77
C LEU A 168 11.18 0.45 -0.72
N ALA A 169 12.42 0.18 -1.11
CA ALA A 169 13.61 0.38 -0.29
C ALA A 169 14.38 1.62 -0.73
N SER A 170 15.07 2.25 0.21
CA SER A 170 16.01 3.34 -0.06
C SER A 170 17.44 2.83 -0.16
N ASP A 171 18.34 3.69 -0.61
CA ASP A 171 19.77 3.44 -0.57
C ASP A 171 20.26 3.17 0.86
N GLY A 172 19.75 3.90 1.84
CA GLY A 172 20.04 3.67 3.26
C GLY A 172 19.61 2.28 3.73
N ASP A 173 18.45 1.77 3.29
CA ASP A 173 18.03 0.38 3.59
C ASP A 173 19.06 -0.64 3.09
N LEU A 174 19.57 -0.43 1.86
CA LEU A 174 20.52 -1.33 1.23
C LEU A 174 21.92 -1.27 1.84
N MET A 175 22.24 -0.22 2.59
CA MET A 175 23.51 -0.07 3.30
C MET A 175 23.54 -0.77 4.67
N GLU A 176 22.37 -1.14 5.20
CA GLU A 176 22.29 -1.82 6.49
C GLU A 176 22.80 -3.26 6.40
N GLY A 177 23.56 -3.68 7.43
CA GLY A 177 24.14 -5.03 7.50
C GLY A 177 23.07 -6.13 7.37
N ILE A 178 21.90 -5.95 8.02
CA ILE A 178 20.81 -6.90 7.96
C ILE A 178 20.26 -7.12 6.53
N SER A 179 20.30 -6.10 5.69
CA SER A 179 19.88 -6.23 4.29
C SER A 179 20.80 -7.17 3.52
N HIS A 180 22.12 -7.07 3.75
CA HIS A 180 23.11 -7.97 3.14
C HIS A 180 23.01 -9.40 3.68
N GLU A 181 22.60 -9.56 4.93
CA GLU A 181 22.46 -10.89 5.55
C GLU A 181 21.17 -11.60 5.12
N ALA A 182 20.11 -10.83 4.78
CA ALA A 182 18.80 -11.37 4.42
C ALA A 182 18.67 -11.73 2.94
N ILE A 183 19.40 -11.03 2.04
CA ILE A 183 19.35 -11.22 0.59
C ILE A 183 20.36 -12.29 0.14
#